data_3edcc3656062fda558d9245ef804ddb6
#
_entry.id   3edcc3656062fda558d9245ef804ddb6
#
_cell.length_a   1.000
_cell.length_b   1.000
_cell.length_c   1.000
_cell.angle_alpha   90.00
_cell.angle_beta   90.00
_cell.angle_gamma   90.00
#
_symmetry.space_group_name_H-M   'P 1'
#
loop_
_entity.id
_entity.type
_entity.pdbx_description
1 polymer ?
#
loop_
_entity_poly.entity_id
_entity_poly.type
_entity_poly.pdbx_seq_one_letter_code
_entity_poly.pdbx_strand_id
1 'polypeptide(L)'
;MRPNRLRELLKAGKPTLGMHLIDPWPGMAEVVGHSGGFDYIEYVGEYSPFSLEVMDNFCRSIELFPNLSAKMKVEENGRGFITPRAIDSGFQSVLFTDIRTVDDVKDCIRAVRSERPDAGGVHGYGMRRSVGYVVDGPEAWAKAMDDIVIAIMIEKTGAMDHLEEILSVPGVDMVQFGPSDYSISYGKPGQSRSPEILDTQKRMVEMALKKGVAPRVEVPSFEAAKPWVDLGIRHFCIGWDVTIIYAWCNQNSEGMGNLIPGLKRQKTESKDGGYAGIKK
;
A
#
# COMPACT_ATOMS: atom_id res chain seq x y z
N MET A 1 15.04 -9.95 -12.96
CA MET A 1 13.75 -9.33 -12.54
C MET A 1 13.47 -8.09 -13.39
N ARG A 2 12.18 -7.76 -13.63
CA ARG A 2 11.83 -6.53 -14.38
C ARG A 2 12.22 -5.27 -13.61
N PRO A 3 12.45 -4.11 -14.29
CA PRO A 3 12.70 -2.84 -13.62
C PRO A 3 11.58 -2.49 -12.62
N ASN A 4 11.96 -1.90 -11.49
CA ASN A 4 11.01 -1.46 -10.47
C ASN A 4 10.60 -0.02 -10.73
N ARG A 5 9.46 0.18 -11.37
CA ARG A 5 8.95 1.50 -11.77
C ARG A 5 8.80 2.45 -10.57
N LEU A 6 8.29 1.95 -9.45
CA LEU A 6 8.15 2.78 -8.25
C LEU A 6 9.51 3.24 -7.72
N ARG A 7 10.52 2.36 -7.69
CA ARG A 7 11.89 2.69 -7.31
C ARG A 7 12.51 3.75 -8.22
N GLU A 8 12.30 3.61 -9.53
CA GLU A 8 12.81 4.59 -10.50
C GLU A 8 12.23 5.99 -10.28
N LEU A 9 10.92 6.08 -10.04
CA LEU A 9 10.24 7.34 -9.78
C LEU A 9 10.73 7.98 -8.47
N LEU A 10 10.88 7.20 -7.39
CA LEU A 10 11.40 7.68 -6.11
C LEU A 10 12.83 8.20 -6.25
N LYS A 11 13.72 7.45 -6.92
CA LYS A 11 15.11 7.88 -7.18
C LYS A 11 15.17 9.17 -8.03
N ALA A 12 14.22 9.36 -8.92
CA ALA A 12 14.13 10.55 -9.77
C ALA A 12 13.40 11.74 -9.09
N GLY A 13 12.95 11.59 -7.84
CA GLY A 13 12.17 12.61 -7.12
C GLY A 13 10.81 12.93 -7.77
N LYS A 14 10.26 11.99 -8.55
CA LYS A 14 8.99 12.15 -9.25
C LYS A 14 7.80 11.73 -8.39
N PRO A 15 6.63 12.37 -8.56
CA PRO A 15 5.40 11.96 -7.88
C PRO A 15 4.97 10.56 -8.29
N THR A 16 4.20 9.89 -7.42
CA THR A 16 3.66 8.55 -7.70
C THR A 16 2.18 8.47 -7.34
N LEU A 17 1.43 7.75 -8.16
CA LEU A 17 0.01 7.48 -7.93
C LEU A 17 -0.25 5.96 -7.95
N GLY A 18 -0.89 5.47 -6.90
CA GLY A 18 -1.31 4.08 -6.80
C GLY A 18 -2.80 3.92 -6.54
N MET A 19 -3.26 2.68 -6.63
CA MET A 19 -4.61 2.27 -6.29
C MET A 19 -4.58 1.02 -5.41
N HIS A 20 -5.52 0.90 -4.46
CA HIS A 20 -5.73 -0.32 -3.68
C HIS A 20 -6.64 -1.30 -4.39
N LEU A 21 -6.26 -2.57 -4.39
CA LEU A 21 -7.13 -3.69 -4.73
C LEU A 21 -7.21 -4.69 -3.57
N ILE A 22 -8.43 -5.01 -3.19
CA ILE A 22 -8.75 -6.08 -2.23
C ILE A 22 -9.07 -7.36 -3.00
N ASP A 23 -9.79 -7.23 -4.13
CA ASP A 23 -10.10 -8.37 -4.99
C ASP A 23 -8.84 -8.79 -5.77
N PRO A 24 -8.38 -10.05 -5.63
CA PRO A 24 -7.21 -10.55 -6.33
C PRO A 24 -7.45 -10.88 -7.81
N TRP A 25 -8.63 -10.59 -8.36
CA TRP A 25 -8.93 -10.93 -9.74
C TRP A 25 -7.99 -10.20 -10.72
N PRO A 26 -7.19 -10.95 -11.51
CA PRO A 26 -6.22 -10.35 -12.42
C PRO A 26 -6.82 -9.32 -13.39
N GLY A 27 -8.06 -9.55 -13.87
CA GLY A 27 -8.73 -8.60 -14.75
C GLY A 27 -8.96 -7.22 -14.15
N MET A 28 -9.10 -7.09 -12.81
CA MET A 28 -9.18 -5.78 -12.18
C MET A 28 -7.84 -5.03 -12.30
N ALA A 29 -6.72 -5.73 -12.12
CA ALA A 29 -5.39 -5.13 -12.31
C ALA A 29 -5.18 -4.71 -13.78
N GLU A 30 -5.71 -5.47 -14.74
CA GLU A 30 -5.66 -5.10 -16.16
C GLU A 30 -6.51 -3.86 -16.47
N VAL A 31 -7.71 -3.73 -15.87
CA VAL A 31 -8.55 -2.53 -16.00
C VAL A 31 -7.79 -1.28 -15.53
N VAL A 32 -7.14 -1.37 -14.35
CA VAL A 32 -6.33 -0.27 -13.82
C VAL A 32 -5.14 0.02 -14.75
N GLY A 33 -4.45 -1.02 -15.23
CA GLY A 33 -3.33 -0.89 -16.16
C GLY A 33 -3.70 -0.21 -17.48
N HIS A 34 -4.84 -0.61 -18.06
CA HIS A 34 -5.35 0.00 -19.30
C HIS A 34 -5.75 1.47 -19.14
N SER A 35 -6.08 1.94 -17.93
CA SER A 35 -6.33 3.35 -17.68
C SER A 35 -5.10 4.23 -17.92
N GLY A 36 -3.90 3.68 -17.80
CA GLY A 36 -2.61 4.34 -18.01
C GLY A 36 -2.25 5.41 -16.99
N GLY A 37 -3.09 5.63 -15.97
CA GLY A 37 -2.96 6.73 -15.02
C GLY A 37 -2.23 6.39 -13.72
N PHE A 38 -1.83 5.13 -13.51
CA PHE A 38 -1.26 4.66 -12.24
C PHE A 38 0.17 4.14 -12.42
N ASP A 39 1.00 4.31 -11.39
CA ASP A 39 2.38 3.84 -11.33
C ASP A 39 2.51 2.51 -10.59
N TYR A 40 1.57 2.22 -9.69
CA TYR A 40 1.54 0.95 -8.96
C TYR A 40 0.13 0.58 -8.52
N ILE A 41 -0.06 -0.74 -8.32
CA ILE A 41 -1.23 -1.29 -7.67
C ILE A 41 -0.78 -1.91 -6.35
N GLU A 42 -1.45 -1.55 -5.25
CA GLU A 42 -1.25 -2.13 -3.94
C GLU A 42 -2.32 -3.19 -3.67
N TYR A 43 -1.88 -4.44 -3.61
CA TYR A 43 -2.72 -5.54 -3.15
C TYR A 43 -2.71 -5.60 -1.63
N VAL A 44 -3.91 -5.55 -1.04
CA VAL A 44 -4.08 -5.51 0.42
C VAL A 44 -4.03 -6.93 0.99
N GLY A 45 -2.84 -7.54 0.97
CA GLY A 45 -2.64 -8.92 1.44
C GLY A 45 -2.83 -9.12 2.94
N GLU A 46 -2.95 -8.03 3.70
CA GLU A 46 -3.20 -8.05 5.13
C GLU A 46 -4.51 -8.77 5.50
N TYR A 47 -5.57 -8.58 4.71
CA TYR A 47 -6.89 -9.18 4.97
C TYR A 47 -7.64 -9.63 3.72
N SER A 48 -7.05 -9.52 2.56
CA SER A 48 -7.62 -10.06 1.32
C SER A 48 -7.39 -11.57 1.23
N PRO A 49 -8.29 -12.32 0.62
CA PRO A 49 -8.06 -13.74 0.38
C PRO A 49 -6.94 -13.92 -0.64
N PHE A 50 -5.88 -14.64 -0.30
CA PHE A 50 -4.78 -14.91 -1.22
C PHE A 50 -4.22 -16.34 -1.08
N SER A 51 -3.56 -16.78 -2.14
CA SER A 51 -2.68 -17.93 -2.18
C SER A 51 -1.42 -17.56 -2.97
N LEU A 52 -0.42 -18.43 -2.96
CA LEU A 52 0.78 -18.21 -3.78
C LEU A 52 0.45 -18.11 -5.27
N GLU A 53 -0.50 -18.91 -5.75
CA GLU A 53 -0.96 -18.89 -7.13
C GLU A 53 -1.70 -17.58 -7.46
N VAL A 54 -2.53 -17.10 -6.55
CA VAL A 54 -3.20 -15.80 -6.69
C VAL A 54 -2.18 -14.67 -6.82
N MET A 55 -1.16 -14.64 -5.97
CA MET A 55 -0.09 -13.63 -6.05
C MET A 55 0.66 -13.70 -7.38
N ASP A 56 1.00 -14.90 -7.86
CA ASP A 56 1.65 -15.10 -9.15
C ASP A 56 0.81 -14.56 -10.31
N ASN A 57 -0.49 -14.85 -10.34
CA ASN A 57 -1.40 -14.43 -11.40
C ASN A 57 -1.68 -12.93 -11.35
N PHE A 58 -1.78 -12.36 -10.16
CA PHE A 58 -1.92 -10.93 -9.97
C PHE A 58 -0.69 -10.16 -10.49
N CYS A 59 0.51 -10.63 -10.19
CA CYS A 59 1.73 -10.03 -10.73
C CYS A 59 1.84 -10.18 -12.25
N ARG A 60 1.41 -11.33 -12.84
CA ARG A 60 1.39 -11.51 -14.30
C ARG A 60 0.53 -10.47 -14.99
N SER A 61 -0.65 -10.15 -14.44
CA SER A 61 -1.53 -9.14 -15.05
C SER A 61 -0.93 -7.73 -14.98
N ILE A 62 -0.28 -7.37 -13.87
CA ILE A 62 0.42 -6.09 -13.73
C ILE A 62 1.61 -5.99 -14.70
N GLU A 63 2.32 -7.08 -14.93
CA GLU A 63 3.49 -7.13 -15.82
C GLU A 63 3.17 -6.97 -17.31
N LEU A 64 1.90 -7.03 -17.70
CA LEU A 64 1.45 -6.63 -19.04
C LEU A 64 1.68 -5.13 -19.30
N PHE A 65 1.85 -4.33 -18.25
CA PHE A 65 1.99 -2.89 -18.31
C PHE A 65 3.39 -2.46 -17.81
N PRO A 66 4.29 -2.00 -18.69
CA PRO A 66 5.68 -1.71 -18.32
C PRO A 66 5.82 -0.55 -17.32
N ASN A 67 4.83 0.34 -17.27
CA ASN A 67 4.78 1.50 -16.37
C ASN A 67 4.11 1.22 -15.01
N LEU A 68 3.70 -0.03 -14.74
CA LEU A 68 2.97 -0.40 -13.55
C LEU A 68 3.79 -1.34 -12.65
N SER A 69 3.87 -1.07 -11.35
CA SER A 69 4.51 -1.92 -10.34
C SER A 69 3.49 -2.59 -9.43
N ALA A 70 3.81 -3.79 -8.95
CA ALA A 70 3.04 -4.46 -7.91
C ALA A 70 3.59 -4.12 -6.52
N LYS A 71 2.69 -3.75 -5.61
CA LYS A 71 2.97 -3.51 -4.19
C LYS A 71 2.08 -4.38 -3.34
N MET A 72 2.58 -4.94 -2.25
CA MET A 72 1.81 -5.74 -1.31
C MET A 72 1.78 -5.10 0.08
N LYS A 73 0.59 -5.00 0.66
CA LYS A 73 0.40 -4.66 2.07
C LYS A 73 0.44 -5.95 2.89
N VAL A 74 1.32 -6.00 3.91
CA VAL A 74 1.63 -7.21 4.70
C VAL A 74 1.40 -6.94 6.17
N GLU A 75 0.66 -7.84 6.82
CA GLU A 75 0.41 -7.83 8.27
C GLU A 75 1.65 -8.19 9.10
N GLU A 76 1.57 -7.91 10.41
CA GLU A 76 2.64 -8.18 11.38
C GLU A 76 3.10 -9.64 11.39
N ASN A 77 2.17 -10.60 11.50
CA ASN A 77 2.50 -12.02 11.61
C ASN A 77 3.03 -12.61 10.31
N GLY A 78 2.70 -11.99 9.17
CA GLY A 78 3.10 -12.43 7.84
C GLY A 78 4.47 -11.97 7.40
N ARG A 79 5.14 -11.04 8.10
CA ARG A 79 6.37 -10.38 7.66
C ARG A 79 7.45 -11.34 7.17
N GLY A 80 7.79 -12.35 7.96
CA GLY A 80 8.85 -13.30 7.63
C GLY A 80 8.47 -14.35 6.58
N PHE A 81 7.18 -14.69 6.46
CA PHE A 81 6.72 -15.73 5.54
C PHE A 81 6.16 -15.16 4.23
N ILE A 82 5.27 -14.18 4.33
CA ILE A 82 4.57 -13.63 3.16
C ILE A 82 5.49 -12.77 2.32
N THR A 83 6.36 -11.95 2.94
CA THR A 83 7.22 -11.01 2.23
C THR A 83 8.10 -11.67 1.18
N PRO A 84 8.92 -12.71 1.48
CA PRO A 84 9.70 -13.37 0.45
C PRO A 84 8.83 -14.01 -0.62
N ARG A 85 7.67 -14.58 -0.26
CA ARG A 85 6.74 -15.19 -1.22
C ARG A 85 6.14 -14.18 -2.18
N ALA A 86 5.77 -13.00 -1.67
CA ALA A 86 5.27 -11.90 -2.49
C ALA A 86 6.34 -11.41 -3.47
N ILE A 87 7.56 -11.17 -3.00
CA ILE A 87 8.67 -10.74 -3.86
C ILE A 87 8.97 -11.79 -4.92
N ASP A 88 9.02 -13.05 -4.56
CA ASP A 88 9.21 -14.18 -5.48
C ASP A 88 8.07 -14.29 -6.49
N SER A 89 6.86 -13.87 -6.16
CA SER A 89 5.73 -13.80 -7.09
C SER A 89 5.81 -12.60 -8.05
N GLY A 90 6.63 -11.58 -7.76
CA GLY A 90 6.82 -10.42 -8.62
C GLY A 90 6.42 -9.08 -8.00
N PHE A 91 6.03 -9.04 -6.73
CA PHE A 91 5.85 -7.78 -6.03
C PHE A 91 7.19 -7.06 -5.85
N GLN A 92 7.22 -5.79 -6.19
CA GLN A 92 8.43 -4.97 -6.22
C GLN A 92 8.44 -3.91 -5.11
N SER A 93 7.39 -3.88 -4.31
CA SER A 93 7.25 -3.00 -3.15
C SER A 93 6.41 -3.68 -2.07
N VAL A 94 6.73 -3.38 -0.81
CA VAL A 94 6.01 -3.90 0.35
C VAL A 94 5.64 -2.73 1.27
N LEU A 95 4.39 -2.71 1.76
CA LEU A 95 3.93 -1.87 2.85
C LEU A 95 3.74 -2.75 4.09
N PHE A 96 4.52 -2.51 5.12
CA PHE A 96 4.42 -3.22 6.38
C PHE A 96 3.52 -2.47 7.36
N THR A 97 2.52 -3.16 7.89
CA THR A 97 1.58 -2.64 8.89
C THR A 97 2.05 -2.92 10.32
N ASP A 98 1.31 -2.42 11.29
CA ASP A 98 1.47 -2.73 12.71
C ASP A 98 2.84 -2.43 13.30
N ILE A 99 3.54 -1.44 12.78
CA ILE A 99 4.81 -0.98 13.33
C ILE A 99 4.57 -0.33 14.69
N ARG A 100 5.35 -0.71 15.70
CA ARG A 100 5.33 -0.12 17.06
C ARG A 100 6.69 0.38 17.50
N THR A 101 7.76 -0.28 17.04
CA THR A 101 9.12 -0.05 17.50
C THR A 101 10.11 0.08 16.35
N VAL A 102 11.31 0.55 16.64
CA VAL A 102 12.44 0.58 15.71
C VAL A 102 12.85 -0.83 15.28
N ASP A 103 12.74 -1.81 16.18
CA ASP A 103 13.12 -3.18 15.87
C ASP A 103 12.13 -3.84 14.92
N ASP A 104 10.82 -3.52 15.00
CA ASP A 104 9.85 -3.93 13.97
C ASP A 104 10.27 -3.48 12.58
N VAL A 105 10.76 -2.25 12.46
CA VAL A 105 11.21 -1.71 11.16
C VAL A 105 12.45 -2.44 10.66
N LYS A 106 13.42 -2.73 11.53
CA LYS A 106 14.61 -3.50 11.18
C LYS A 106 14.24 -4.92 10.70
N ASP A 107 13.30 -5.56 11.38
CA ASP A 107 12.82 -6.89 10.99
C ASP A 107 12.09 -6.88 9.63
N CYS A 108 11.31 -5.83 9.34
CA CYS A 108 10.71 -5.62 8.02
C CYS A 108 11.78 -5.49 6.92
N ILE A 109 12.82 -4.71 7.17
CA ILE A 109 13.93 -4.54 6.22
C ILE A 109 14.67 -5.85 6.01
N ARG A 110 14.98 -6.57 7.10
CA ARG A 110 15.63 -7.88 7.03
C ARG A 110 14.85 -8.90 6.21
N ALA A 111 13.53 -8.91 6.32
CA ALA A 111 12.67 -9.83 5.57
C ALA A 111 12.72 -9.59 4.04
N VAL A 112 13.03 -8.36 3.61
CA VAL A 112 13.12 -7.97 2.19
C VAL A 112 14.52 -8.18 1.64
N ARG A 113 15.56 -7.75 2.39
CA ARG A 113 16.94 -7.72 1.89
C ARG A 113 17.55 -9.11 1.83
N SER A 114 18.42 -9.31 0.85
CA SER A 114 19.14 -10.58 0.69
C SER A 114 20.07 -10.86 1.87
N GLU A 115 20.29 -12.16 2.14
CA GLU A 115 21.20 -12.62 3.19
C GLU A 115 22.67 -12.42 2.74
N ARG A 116 23.10 -11.15 2.75
CA ARG A 116 24.48 -10.74 2.48
C ARG A 116 24.99 -9.93 3.66
N PRO A 117 26.32 -10.00 3.96
CA PRO A 117 26.91 -9.22 5.06
C PRO A 117 26.67 -7.71 4.96
N ASP A 118 26.68 -7.17 3.75
CA ASP A 118 26.47 -5.74 3.45
C ASP A 118 24.99 -5.32 3.40
N ALA A 119 24.07 -6.26 3.16
CA ALA A 119 22.63 -5.99 3.09
C ALA A 119 21.90 -6.28 4.41
N GLY A 120 22.45 -7.16 5.25
CA GLY A 120 21.93 -7.49 6.57
C GLY A 120 20.56 -8.17 6.59
N GLY A 121 20.12 -8.73 5.45
CA GLY A 121 18.85 -9.41 5.31
C GLY A 121 18.86 -10.88 5.70
N VAL A 122 17.71 -11.52 5.53
CA VAL A 122 17.53 -12.97 5.73
C VAL A 122 16.83 -13.63 4.53
N HIS A 123 16.60 -12.89 3.44
CA HIS A 123 15.96 -13.41 2.25
C HIS A 123 16.97 -14.20 1.42
N GLY A 124 16.74 -15.50 1.30
CA GLY A 124 17.55 -16.41 0.48
C GLY A 124 17.15 -16.41 -0.99
N TYR A 125 18.07 -16.78 -1.88
CA TYR A 125 17.80 -16.86 -3.31
C TYR A 125 16.69 -17.87 -3.62
N GLY A 126 15.61 -17.40 -4.24
CA GLY A 126 14.48 -18.21 -4.67
C GLY A 126 14.42 -18.34 -6.19
N MET A 127 14.45 -19.57 -6.71
CA MET A 127 14.24 -19.85 -8.13
C MET A 127 12.73 -19.81 -8.45
N ARG A 128 12.18 -18.62 -8.46
CA ARG A 128 10.75 -18.38 -8.72
C ARG A 128 10.56 -17.52 -9.97
N ARG A 129 9.28 -17.20 -10.26
CA ARG A 129 8.92 -16.43 -11.47
C ARG A 129 9.57 -15.03 -11.53
N SER A 130 9.83 -14.39 -10.40
CA SER A 130 10.50 -13.09 -10.35
C SER A 130 11.89 -13.08 -11.01
N VAL A 131 12.58 -14.21 -11.03
CA VAL A 131 13.88 -14.41 -11.68
C VAL A 131 13.78 -15.27 -12.95
N GLY A 132 12.57 -15.40 -13.52
CA GLY A 132 12.36 -16.28 -14.68
C GLY A 132 12.71 -17.74 -14.40
N TYR A 133 12.56 -18.18 -13.15
CA TYR A 133 12.92 -19.50 -12.62
C TYR A 133 14.43 -19.78 -12.71
N VAL A 134 14.98 -19.91 -13.89
CA VAL A 134 16.39 -20.29 -14.15
C VAL A 134 17.15 -19.27 -14.98
N VAL A 135 16.51 -18.14 -15.31
CA VAL A 135 17.09 -17.15 -16.23
C VAL A 135 18.04 -16.20 -15.51
N ASP A 136 17.60 -15.61 -14.41
CA ASP A 136 18.41 -14.70 -13.62
C ASP A 136 19.14 -15.46 -12.50
N GLY A 137 20.46 -15.26 -12.41
CA GLY A 137 21.27 -15.87 -11.36
C GLY A 137 21.21 -15.12 -10.03
N PRO A 138 21.88 -15.65 -8.98
CA PRO A 138 21.88 -15.07 -7.63
C PRO A 138 22.36 -13.60 -7.56
N GLU A 139 23.30 -13.22 -8.43
CA GLU A 139 23.81 -11.84 -8.47
C GLU A 139 22.74 -10.84 -8.92
N ALA A 140 22.06 -11.13 -10.04
CA ALA A 140 20.98 -10.30 -10.55
C ALA A 140 19.81 -10.24 -9.55
N TRP A 141 19.49 -11.36 -8.93
CA TRP A 141 18.49 -11.43 -7.88
C TRP A 141 18.87 -10.57 -6.67
N ALA A 142 20.08 -10.69 -6.14
CA ALA A 142 20.53 -9.92 -4.97
C ALA A 142 20.46 -8.41 -5.22
N LYS A 143 20.87 -7.97 -6.42
CA LYS A 143 20.73 -6.55 -6.82
C LYS A 143 19.28 -6.12 -6.90
N ALA A 144 18.39 -6.97 -7.37
CA ALA A 144 16.96 -6.65 -7.41
C ALA A 144 16.33 -6.53 -6.01
N MET A 145 16.83 -7.28 -5.01
CA MET A 145 16.40 -7.13 -3.62
C MET A 145 16.74 -5.76 -3.04
N ASP A 146 17.83 -5.14 -3.48
CA ASP A 146 18.19 -3.78 -3.08
C ASP A 146 17.22 -2.73 -3.65
N ASP A 147 16.59 -3.02 -4.78
CA ASP A 147 15.63 -2.15 -5.45
C ASP A 147 14.16 -2.34 -4.99
N ILE A 148 13.87 -3.34 -4.15
CA ILE A 148 12.53 -3.47 -3.54
C ILE A 148 12.24 -2.26 -2.67
N VAL A 149 11.12 -1.58 -2.94
CA VAL A 149 10.66 -0.42 -2.17
C VAL A 149 10.03 -0.87 -0.85
N ILE A 150 10.54 -0.34 0.25
CA ILE A 150 10.05 -0.63 1.59
C ILE A 150 9.28 0.58 2.11
N ALA A 151 8.00 0.38 2.34
CA ALA A 151 7.13 1.33 3.00
C ALA A 151 6.70 0.80 4.37
N ILE A 152 6.55 1.68 5.34
CA ILE A 152 6.05 1.35 6.69
C ILE A 152 4.78 2.12 6.99
N MET A 153 3.88 1.53 7.78
CA MET A 153 2.64 2.17 8.19
C MET A 153 2.69 2.55 9.67
N ILE A 154 2.48 3.83 9.94
CA ILE A 154 2.37 4.39 11.28
C ILE A 154 0.89 4.42 11.65
N GLU A 155 0.49 3.46 12.47
CA GLU A 155 -0.91 3.26 12.83
C GLU A 155 -1.09 2.74 14.27
N LYS A 156 0.00 2.73 15.04
CA LYS A 156 0.00 2.43 16.47
C LYS A 156 0.65 3.59 17.22
N THR A 157 0.18 3.87 18.42
CA THR A 157 0.70 4.98 19.24
C THR A 157 2.19 4.83 19.51
N GLY A 158 2.68 3.62 19.81
CA GLY A 158 4.10 3.37 20.02
C GLY A 158 4.98 3.78 18.84
N ALA A 159 4.50 3.62 17.60
CA ALA A 159 5.25 4.09 16.43
C ALA A 159 5.34 5.61 16.36
N MET A 160 4.32 6.34 16.81
CA MET A 160 4.37 7.81 16.89
C MET A 160 5.29 8.29 18.00
N ASP A 161 5.40 7.55 19.10
CA ASP A 161 6.30 7.88 20.22
C ASP A 161 7.79 7.76 19.80
N HIS A 162 8.11 6.86 18.87
CA HIS A 162 9.45 6.59 18.32
C HIS A 162 9.60 7.04 16.85
N LEU A 163 8.75 7.95 16.37
CA LEU A 163 8.67 8.29 14.94
C LEU A 163 10.02 8.76 14.37
N GLU A 164 10.73 9.62 15.07
CA GLU A 164 12.01 10.13 14.59
C GLU A 164 13.09 9.05 14.44
N GLU A 165 13.14 8.11 15.38
CA GLU A 165 14.04 6.97 15.36
C GLU A 165 13.66 6.01 14.23
N ILE A 166 12.38 5.70 14.10
CA ILE A 166 11.82 4.85 13.04
C ILE A 166 12.16 5.40 11.66
N LEU A 167 11.93 6.68 11.43
CA LEU A 167 12.22 7.33 10.13
C LEU A 167 13.73 7.51 9.87
N SER A 168 14.57 7.30 10.88
CA SER A 168 16.02 7.34 10.74
C SER A 168 16.65 5.98 10.44
N VAL A 169 15.85 4.89 10.43
CA VAL A 169 16.34 3.55 10.10
C VAL A 169 16.69 3.49 8.62
N PRO A 170 17.95 3.16 8.26
CA PRO A 170 18.34 3.04 6.86
C PRO A 170 17.54 1.95 6.13
N GLY A 171 17.08 2.26 4.93
CA GLY A 171 16.32 1.30 4.10
C GLY A 171 14.80 1.50 4.11
N VAL A 172 14.26 2.41 4.91
CA VAL A 172 12.87 2.87 4.81
C VAL A 172 12.77 3.87 3.66
N ASP A 173 12.00 3.56 2.64
CA ASP A 173 11.82 4.41 1.47
C ASP A 173 10.61 5.34 1.59
N MET A 174 9.52 4.80 2.13
CA MET A 174 8.23 5.51 2.23
C MET A 174 7.61 5.29 3.61
N VAL A 175 6.74 6.21 4.01
CA VAL A 175 5.93 6.09 5.20
C VAL A 175 4.48 6.49 4.90
N GLN A 176 3.54 5.77 5.50
CA GLN A 176 2.11 6.06 5.43
C GLN A 176 1.50 6.11 6.83
N PHE A 177 0.51 6.96 7.02
CA PHE A 177 -0.31 6.97 8.23
C PHE A 177 -1.58 6.14 8.02
N GLY A 178 -1.92 5.26 8.99
CA GLY A 178 -3.15 4.47 9.01
C GLY A 178 -4.16 5.06 10.02
N PRO A 179 -5.02 6.03 9.62
CA PRO A 179 -5.82 6.79 10.57
C PRO A 179 -6.88 5.95 11.30
N SER A 180 -7.40 4.89 10.67
CA SER A 180 -8.42 4.02 11.27
C SER A 180 -7.83 3.22 12.43
N ASP A 181 -6.75 2.50 12.18
CA ASP A 181 -6.06 1.69 13.18
C ASP A 181 -5.38 2.55 14.23
N TYR A 182 -4.85 3.71 13.83
CA TYR A 182 -4.33 4.67 14.79
C TYR A 182 -5.41 5.15 15.75
N SER A 183 -6.62 5.44 15.27
CA SER A 183 -7.73 5.87 16.12
C SER A 183 -8.13 4.80 17.15
N ILE A 184 -8.08 3.53 16.75
CA ILE A 184 -8.31 2.38 17.65
C ILE A 184 -7.19 2.29 18.69
N SER A 185 -5.93 2.31 18.25
CA SER A 185 -4.74 2.26 19.12
C SER A 185 -4.70 3.43 20.12
N TYR A 186 -5.22 4.59 19.72
CA TYR A 186 -5.31 5.80 20.52
C TYR A 186 -6.53 5.79 21.49
N GLY A 187 -7.36 4.74 21.46
CA GLY A 187 -8.54 4.61 22.32
C GLY A 187 -9.76 5.40 21.84
N LYS A 188 -9.79 5.84 20.58
CA LYS A 188 -10.91 6.59 19.96
C LYS A 188 -11.39 5.90 18.66
N PRO A 189 -11.89 4.65 18.73
CA PRO A 189 -12.34 3.93 17.53
C PRO A 189 -13.43 4.72 16.80
N GLY A 190 -13.36 4.71 15.46
CA GLY A 190 -14.31 5.43 14.59
C GLY A 190 -14.05 6.93 14.44
N GLN A 191 -13.05 7.49 15.14
CA GLN A 191 -12.72 8.93 15.10
C GLN A 191 -11.49 9.23 14.21
N SER A 192 -11.25 8.45 13.17
CA SER A 192 -10.10 8.57 12.28
C SER A 192 -9.96 9.95 11.59
N ARG A 193 -11.03 10.72 11.56
CA ARG A 193 -11.07 12.08 10.99
C ARG A 193 -11.19 13.19 12.05
N SER A 194 -11.03 12.88 13.32
CA SER A 194 -11.00 13.91 14.36
C SER A 194 -9.80 14.85 14.14
N PRO A 195 -9.91 16.12 14.54
CA PRO A 195 -8.81 17.08 14.41
C PRO A 195 -7.50 16.59 14.99
N GLU A 196 -7.55 15.92 16.12
CA GLU A 196 -6.41 15.34 16.82
C GLU A 196 -5.69 14.26 16.02
N ILE A 197 -6.44 13.34 15.35
CA ILE A 197 -5.86 12.30 14.51
C ILE A 197 -5.28 12.91 13.23
N LEU A 198 -5.97 13.88 12.64
CA LEU A 198 -5.48 14.60 11.45
C LEU A 198 -4.21 15.40 11.76
N ASP A 199 -4.12 16.04 12.92
CA ASP A 199 -2.91 16.77 13.34
C ASP A 199 -1.76 15.80 13.60
N THR A 200 -2.03 14.62 14.15
CA THR A 200 -1.02 13.57 14.29
C THR A 200 -0.51 13.09 12.93
N GLN A 201 -1.40 12.88 11.97
CA GLN A 201 -1.00 12.53 10.60
C GLN A 201 -0.14 13.62 9.95
N LYS A 202 -0.49 14.90 10.13
CA LYS A 202 0.32 16.02 9.63
C LYS A 202 1.72 16.04 10.25
N ARG A 203 1.82 15.84 11.57
CA ARG A 203 3.12 15.75 12.27
C ARG A 203 3.99 14.63 11.71
N MET A 204 3.40 13.45 11.43
CA MET A 204 4.11 12.34 10.78
C MET A 204 4.64 12.75 9.40
N VAL A 205 3.79 13.39 8.59
CA VAL A 205 4.16 13.86 7.24
C VAL A 205 5.31 14.88 7.29
N GLU A 206 5.21 15.88 8.15
CA GLU A 206 6.23 16.92 8.31
C GLU A 206 7.57 16.32 8.76
N MET A 207 7.53 15.36 9.70
CA MET A 207 8.74 14.66 10.14
C MET A 207 9.35 13.83 9.02
N ALA A 208 8.53 13.12 8.24
CA ALA A 208 8.98 12.32 7.11
C ALA A 208 9.68 13.18 6.04
N LEU A 209 9.07 14.30 5.67
CA LEU A 209 9.67 15.26 4.74
C LEU A 209 11.01 15.79 5.25
N LYS A 210 11.10 16.15 6.54
CA LYS A 210 12.34 16.61 7.19
C LYS A 210 13.43 15.55 7.16
N LYS A 211 13.08 14.27 7.31
CA LYS A 211 14.02 13.14 7.30
C LYS A 211 14.35 12.64 5.89
N GLY A 212 13.70 13.15 4.86
CA GLY A 212 13.89 12.70 3.46
C GLY A 212 13.25 11.34 3.17
N VAL A 213 12.35 10.84 4.03
CA VAL A 213 11.52 9.67 3.78
C VAL A 213 10.26 10.11 3.04
N ALA A 214 9.89 9.43 1.96
CA ALA A 214 8.75 9.83 1.13
C ALA A 214 7.40 9.57 1.84
N PRO A 215 6.66 10.60 2.29
CA PRO A 215 5.34 10.39 2.85
C PRO A 215 4.36 10.07 1.72
N ARG A 216 3.58 9.01 1.90
CA ARG A 216 2.49 8.59 1.04
C ARG A 216 1.17 8.78 1.77
N VAL A 217 0.19 9.36 1.11
CA VAL A 217 -1.14 9.54 1.68
C VAL A 217 -2.17 8.77 0.86
N GLU A 218 -3.04 8.09 1.58
CA GLU A 218 -4.21 7.43 1.01
C GLU A 218 -5.40 8.37 1.06
N VAL A 219 -6.09 8.51 -0.07
CA VAL A 219 -7.25 9.41 -0.22
C VAL A 219 -8.38 8.72 -0.96
N PRO A 220 -9.65 9.01 -0.60
CA PRO A 220 -10.80 8.42 -1.28
C PRO A 220 -11.06 9.03 -2.66
N SER A 221 -10.61 10.25 -2.92
CA SER A 221 -10.80 10.96 -4.20
C SER A 221 -9.70 12.00 -4.42
N PHE A 222 -9.62 12.52 -5.65
CA PHE A 222 -8.62 13.55 -5.98
C PHE A 222 -8.89 14.88 -5.26
N GLU A 223 -10.15 15.22 -4.97
CA GLU A 223 -10.49 16.42 -4.19
C GLU A 223 -9.92 16.32 -2.76
N ALA A 224 -9.95 15.13 -2.16
CA ALA A 224 -9.41 14.90 -0.83
C ALA A 224 -7.86 14.96 -0.80
N ALA A 225 -7.20 14.87 -1.94
CA ALA A 225 -5.76 14.99 -2.04
C ALA A 225 -5.26 16.45 -1.90
N LYS A 226 -6.10 17.43 -2.24
CA LYS A 226 -5.65 18.83 -2.33
C LYS A 226 -4.94 19.35 -1.08
N PRO A 227 -5.47 19.21 0.16
CA PRO A 227 -4.78 19.70 1.35
C PRO A 227 -3.39 19.09 1.55
N TRP A 228 -3.20 17.84 1.13
CA TRP A 228 -1.94 17.12 1.22
C TRP A 228 -0.94 17.55 0.15
N VAL A 229 -1.41 17.84 -1.06
CA VAL A 229 -0.60 18.43 -2.11
C VAL A 229 -0.08 19.80 -1.69
N ASP A 230 -0.93 20.61 -1.06
CA ASP A 230 -0.58 21.93 -0.54
C ASP A 230 0.50 21.85 0.58
N LEU A 231 0.55 20.73 1.33
CA LEU A 231 1.62 20.42 2.30
C LEU A 231 2.90 19.87 1.65
N GLY A 232 2.95 19.71 0.34
CA GLY A 232 4.12 19.22 -0.40
C GLY A 232 4.17 17.72 -0.63
N ILE A 233 3.11 16.96 -0.30
CA ILE A 233 3.06 15.52 -0.57
C ILE A 233 2.96 15.29 -2.08
N ARG A 234 3.71 14.28 -2.55
CA ARG A 234 3.78 13.90 -3.97
C ARG A 234 3.47 12.43 -4.23
N HIS A 235 3.20 11.65 -3.19
CA HIS A 235 2.96 10.22 -3.30
C HIS A 235 1.58 9.88 -2.75
N PHE A 236 0.71 9.37 -3.61
CA PHE A 236 -0.68 9.09 -3.26
C PHE A 236 -1.07 7.65 -3.58
N CYS A 237 -2.02 7.14 -2.81
CA CYS A 237 -2.86 6.01 -3.18
C CYS A 237 -4.31 6.47 -3.19
N ILE A 238 -5.02 6.21 -4.25
CA ILE A 238 -6.39 6.71 -4.43
C ILE A 238 -7.33 5.58 -4.78
N GLY A 239 -8.43 5.53 -4.02
CA GLY A 239 -9.52 4.60 -4.29
C GLY A 239 -9.23 3.16 -3.88
N TRP A 240 -10.31 2.46 -3.62
CA TRP A 240 -10.38 1.02 -3.34
C TRP A 240 -11.42 0.42 -4.25
N ASP A 241 -11.12 -0.69 -4.89
CA ASP A 241 -12.04 -1.40 -5.78
C ASP A 241 -13.43 -1.60 -5.18
N VAL A 242 -13.51 -2.16 -3.97
CA VAL A 242 -14.77 -2.43 -3.27
C VAL A 242 -15.54 -1.15 -2.93
N THR A 243 -14.88 -0.07 -2.55
CA THR A 243 -15.55 1.19 -2.23
C THR A 243 -16.07 1.91 -3.46
N ILE A 244 -15.35 1.81 -4.57
CA ILE A 244 -15.76 2.35 -5.87
C ILE A 244 -17.01 1.63 -6.37
N ILE A 245 -16.99 0.30 -6.36
CA ILE A 245 -18.14 -0.52 -6.77
C ILE A 245 -19.34 -0.26 -5.86
N TYR A 246 -19.14 -0.22 -4.54
CA TYR A 246 -20.19 0.07 -3.57
C TYR A 246 -20.84 1.45 -3.81
N ALA A 247 -20.02 2.48 -3.99
CA ALA A 247 -20.50 3.84 -4.25
C ALA A 247 -21.32 3.90 -5.55
N TRP A 248 -20.82 3.28 -6.63
CA TRP A 248 -21.51 3.21 -7.91
C TRP A 248 -22.86 2.47 -7.79
N CYS A 249 -22.90 1.32 -7.12
CA CYS A 249 -24.11 0.55 -6.88
C CYS A 249 -25.16 1.36 -6.12
N ASN A 250 -24.76 2.04 -5.04
CA ASN A 250 -25.66 2.88 -4.26
C ASN A 250 -26.23 4.03 -5.08
N GLN A 251 -25.37 4.79 -5.73
CA GLN A 251 -25.79 5.94 -6.53
C GLN A 251 -26.78 5.54 -7.63
N ASN A 252 -26.44 4.50 -8.40
CA ASN A 252 -27.25 4.10 -9.55
C ASN A 252 -28.54 3.38 -9.13
N SER A 253 -28.45 2.53 -8.10
CA SER A 253 -29.67 1.93 -7.58
C SER A 253 -30.61 2.98 -7.00
N GLU A 254 -30.13 4.07 -6.40
CA GLU A 254 -30.94 5.21 -5.93
C GLU A 254 -31.57 5.98 -7.09
N GLY A 255 -30.79 6.27 -8.09
CA GLY A 255 -31.29 6.92 -9.30
C GLY A 255 -32.40 6.12 -9.94
N MET A 256 -32.20 4.82 -10.16
CA MET A 256 -33.22 3.95 -10.78
C MET A 256 -34.50 3.86 -9.95
N GLY A 257 -34.40 3.79 -8.62
CA GLY A 257 -35.60 3.77 -7.80
C GLY A 257 -36.38 5.07 -7.79
N ASN A 258 -35.73 6.19 -8.05
CA ASN A 258 -36.43 7.47 -8.22
C ASN A 258 -37.12 7.55 -9.59
N LEU A 259 -36.61 6.81 -10.58
CA LEU A 259 -37.19 6.77 -11.93
C LEU A 259 -38.35 5.71 -12.08
N ILE A 260 -38.30 4.62 -11.33
CA ILE A 260 -39.24 3.50 -11.48
C ILE A 260 -40.12 3.40 -10.24
N PRO A 261 -41.40 3.84 -10.29
CA PRO A 261 -42.33 3.70 -9.19
C PRO A 261 -42.49 2.23 -8.76
N GLY A 262 -42.35 2.00 -7.44
CA GLY A 262 -42.50 0.64 -6.86
C GLY A 262 -41.22 -0.20 -6.87
N LEU A 263 -40.11 0.27 -7.41
CA LEU A 263 -38.82 -0.36 -7.24
C LEU A 263 -38.36 -0.24 -5.77
N LYS A 264 -38.55 -1.33 -5.02
CA LYS A 264 -38.18 -1.38 -3.59
C LYS A 264 -36.71 -1.62 -3.44
N ARG A 265 -36.11 -0.95 -2.45
CA ARG A 265 -34.72 -1.13 -2.03
C ARG A 265 -34.63 -1.49 -0.56
N GLN A 266 -33.69 -2.36 -0.25
CA GLN A 266 -33.21 -2.51 1.12
C GLN A 266 -31.92 -1.70 1.22
N LYS A 267 -31.97 -0.53 1.86
CA LYS A 267 -30.76 0.18 2.25
C LYS A 267 -30.13 -0.55 3.42
N THR A 268 -28.89 -0.98 3.25
CA THR A 268 -28.06 -1.35 4.38
C THR A 268 -27.55 -0.05 5.01
N GLU A 269 -28.12 0.33 6.15
CA GLU A 269 -27.64 1.48 6.90
C GLU A 269 -26.32 1.12 7.55
N SER A 270 -25.24 1.82 7.19
CA SER A 270 -23.98 1.76 7.94
C SER A 270 -24.19 2.45 9.29
N LYS A 271 -24.15 1.67 10.38
CA LYS A 271 -24.43 2.19 11.72
C LYS A 271 -23.33 3.13 12.24
N ASP A 272 -22.10 3.03 11.75
CA ASP A 272 -20.93 3.73 12.31
C ASP A 272 -20.12 4.52 11.27
N GLY A 273 -20.70 4.90 10.14
CA GLY A 273 -19.99 5.70 9.13
C GLY A 273 -18.81 4.97 8.49
N GLY A 274 -18.86 3.63 8.40
CA GLY A 274 -17.80 2.78 7.90
C GLY A 274 -17.03 3.34 6.70
N TYR A 275 -16.03 2.64 6.19
CA TYR A 275 -15.13 3.07 5.08
C TYR A 275 -15.86 3.66 3.85
N ALA A 276 -17.14 3.34 3.70
CA ALA A 276 -18.04 3.95 2.74
C ALA A 276 -18.45 5.41 3.07
N GLY A 277 -17.84 6.04 4.04
CA GLY A 277 -18.05 7.46 4.43
C GLY A 277 -17.73 8.49 3.34
N ILE A 278 -18.11 8.20 2.10
CA ILE A 278 -18.32 9.19 1.04
C ILE A 278 -19.67 9.84 1.38
N LYS A 279 -19.69 10.69 2.37
CA LYS A 279 -20.75 11.70 2.46
C LYS A 279 -20.46 12.68 1.33
N LYS A 280 -21.51 12.91 0.53
CA LYS A 280 -21.60 13.96 -0.49
C LYS A 280 -21.08 15.29 0.03
#